data_ab11d6b0cf427d1cfde10ecdb6cfb3e9
#
_entry.id   ab11d6b0cf427d1cfde10ecdb6cfb3e9
#
_cell.length_a   1.000
_cell.length_b   1.000
_cell.length_c   1.000
_cell.angle_alpha   90.00
_cell.angle_beta   90.00
_cell.angle_gamma   90.00
#
_symmetry.space_group_name_H-M   'P 1'
#
loop_
_entity.id
_entity.type
_entity.pdbx_description
1 polymer ?
#
loop_
_entity_poly.entity_id
_entity_poly.type
_entity_poly.pdbx_seq_one_letter_code
_entity_poly.pdbx_strand_id
1 'polypeptide(L)'
;IKFQKRCPRELLTEEQYNAPHPNPVNSYGATYGAHREFLEFTVDQHAQLKEWCEEVGISYSTSVWDMTSAKEIAGLKPKFIKIPSACNTHYMMLQWLCDNYEGEIQLSFGMTTREEEQTIVKLFEENGRAKDLVIFNCTSGYPVPFRDVCLLEINRLREMYENRVKAIGFSGHHLGIAVDVAAYTLGASIIERHYT
;
A
#
# COMPACT_ATOMS: atom_id res chain seq x y z
N ILE A 1 -5.66 9.28 7.28
CA ILE A 1 -4.23 9.41 6.91
C ILE A 1 -3.57 8.04 6.90
N LYS A 2 -2.53 7.85 6.07
CA LYS A 2 -1.85 6.57 5.91
C LYS A 2 -0.34 6.76 6.05
N PHE A 3 0.25 6.00 6.96
CA PHE A 3 1.69 5.92 7.19
C PHE A 3 2.31 4.73 6.43
N GLN A 4 3.56 4.39 6.74
CA GLN A 4 4.25 3.21 6.22
C GLN A 4 4.91 2.46 7.38
N LYS A 5 4.94 1.14 7.29
CA LYS A 5 5.65 0.27 8.23
C LYS A 5 6.45 -0.76 7.46
N ARG A 6 7.72 -0.86 7.80
CA ARG A 6 8.68 -1.80 7.20
C ARG A 6 9.51 -2.46 8.29
N CYS A 7 9.93 -3.67 8.03
CA CYS A 7 11.02 -4.33 8.75
C CYS A 7 12.25 -4.37 7.82
N PRO A 8 13.19 -3.42 7.93
CA PRO A 8 14.33 -3.33 7.00
C PRO A 8 15.15 -4.63 6.91
N ARG A 9 15.23 -5.40 7.99
CA ARG A 9 15.94 -6.69 8.01
C ARG A 9 15.22 -7.80 7.24
N GLU A 10 13.92 -7.70 7.06
CA GLU A 10 13.13 -8.65 6.24
C GLU A 10 13.15 -8.26 4.75
N LEU A 11 13.27 -6.95 4.47
CA LEU A 11 13.20 -6.40 3.12
C LEU A 11 14.54 -6.28 2.40
N LEU A 12 15.64 -6.18 3.14
CA LEU A 12 16.97 -5.99 2.59
C LEU A 12 17.79 -7.27 2.71
N THR A 13 18.56 -7.59 1.68
CA THR A 13 19.62 -8.59 1.83
C THR A 13 20.69 -8.08 2.79
N GLU A 14 21.50 -8.97 3.37
CA GLU A 14 22.59 -8.58 4.26
C GLU A 14 23.57 -7.62 3.59
N GLU A 15 23.85 -7.83 2.29
CA GLU A 15 24.68 -6.95 1.49
C GLU A 15 24.08 -5.54 1.36
N GLN A 16 22.78 -5.46 1.00
CA GLN A 16 22.07 -4.18 0.89
C GLN A 16 21.97 -3.45 2.23
N TYR A 17 21.73 -4.20 3.33
CA TYR A 17 21.62 -3.65 4.66
C TYR A 17 22.95 -3.00 5.12
N ASN A 18 24.07 -3.66 4.83
CA ASN A 18 25.41 -3.21 5.22
C ASN A 18 26.05 -2.24 4.22
N ALA A 19 25.46 -2.03 3.04
CA ALA A 19 25.96 -1.10 2.05
C ALA A 19 25.93 0.35 2.58
N PRO A 20 26.87 1.23 2.15
CA PRO A 20 26.79 2.65 2.47
C PRO A 20 25.55 3.28 1.84
N HIS A 21 24.98 4.29 2.50
CA HIS A 21 23.85 5.03 1.92
C HIS A 21 24.30 5.77 0.64
N PRO A 22 23.50 5.69 -0.47
CA PRO A 22 23.89 6.30 -1.77
C PRO A 22 24.10 7.81 -1.69
N ASN A 23 23.46 8.49 -0.74
CA ASN A 23 23.65 9.90 -0.44
C ASN A 23 24.04 10.09 1.03
N PRO A 24 25.33 10.15 1.37
CA PRO A 24 25.80 10.27 2.74
C PRO A 24 25.31 11.52 3.48
N VAL A 25 25.03 12.61 2.75
CA VAL A 25 24.54 13.88 3.34
C VAL A 25 23.16 13.70 3.97
N ASN A 26 22.33 12.81 3.43
CA ASN A 26 20.98 12.53 3.89
C ASN A 26 20.89 11.22 4.70
N SER A 27 22.02 10.65 5.11
CA SER A 27 22.05 9.41 5.88
C SER A 27 21.89 9.66 7.38
N TYR A 28 21.00 8.91 8.02
CA TYR A 28 20.83 8.87 9.47
C TYR A 28 21.56 7.67 10.13
N GLY A 29 22.45 7.01 9.40
CA GLY A 29 23.20 5.86 9.93
C GLY A 29 24.45 5.54 9.10
N ALA A 30 25.32 4.69 9.64
CA ALA A 30 26.55 4.27 8.96
C ALA A 30 26.31 3.39 7.74
N THR A 31 25.16 2.67 7.71
CA THR A 31 24.75 1.79 6.62
C THR A 31 23.36 2.16 6.12
N TYR A 32 22.99 1.67 4.93
CA TYR A 32 21.67 1.86 4.38
C TYR A 32 20.58 1.24 5.29
N GLY A 33 20.84 0.07 5.85
CA GLY A 33 19.93 -0.58 6.80
C GLY A 33 19.72 0.24 8.07
N ALA A 34 20.81 0.75 8.67
CA ALA A 34 20.72 1.62 9.86
C ALA A 34 19.95 2.91 9.57
N HIS A 35 20.16 3.53 8.40
CA HIS A 35 19.37 4.68 7.94
C HIS A 35 17.87 4.33 7.85
N ARG A 36 17.55 3.17 7.26
CA ARG A 36 16.15 2.73 7.14
C ARG A 36 15.51 2.47 8.50
N GLU A 37 16.20 1.80 9.43
CA GLU A 37 15.71 1.56 10.79
C GLU A 37 15.44 2.86 11.55
N PHE A 38 16.30 3.86 11.40
CA PHE A 38 16.11 5.17 12.03
C PHE A 38 14.81 5.87 11.58
N LEU A 39 14.39 5.67 10.35
CA LEU A 39 13.20 6.30 9.77
C LEU A 39 11.89 5.56 10.11
N GLU A 40 11.96 4.33 10.61
CA GLU A 40 10.77 3.53 10.89
C GLU A 40 10.20 3.85 12.29
N PHE A 41 8.89 4.01 12.34
CA PHE A 41 8.19 4.08 13.61
C PHE A 41 8.05 2.70 14.25
N THR A 42 8.18 2.65 15.58
CA THR A 42 7.86 1.45 16.36
C THR A 42 6.36 1.18 16.40
N VAL A 43 5.96 0.00 16.84
CA VAL A 43 4.53 -0.34 17.01
C VAL A 43 3.86 0.60 18.01
N ASP A 44 4.54 0.94 19.12
CA ASP A 44 4.02 1.87 20.12
C ASP A 44 3.82 3.29 19.54
N GLN A 45 4.75 3.74 18.69
CA GLN A 45 4.56 5.01 17.98
C GLN A 45 3.40 4.96 16.98
N HIS A 46 3.19 3.84 16.29
CA HIS A 46 2.02 3.65 15.44
C HIS A 46 0.71 3.62 16.25
N ALA A 47 0.71 3.02 17.45
CA ALA A 47 -0.43 3.08 18.37
C ALA A 47 -0.75 4.52 18.77
N GLN A 48 0.27 5.30 19.12
CA GLN A 48 0.09 6.72 19.46
C GLN A 48 -0.40 7.55 18.26
N LEU A 49 0.12 7.30 17.05
CA LEU A 49 -0.37 7.94 15.83
C LEU A 49 -1.85 7.62 15.56
N LYS A 50 -2.27 6.39 15.86
CA LYS A 50 -3.67 5.97 15.76
C LYS A 50 -4.55 6.75 16.75
N GLU A 51 -4.15 6.88 18.01
CA GLU A 51 -4.85 7.67 19.03
C GLU A 51 -5.01 9.12 18.58
N TRP A 52 -3.95 9.78 18.14
CA TRP A 52 -4.01 11.16 17.64
C TRP A 52 -4.92 11.32 16.41
N CYS A 53 -4.94 10.33 15.52
CA CYS A 53 -5.89 10.34 14.41
C CYS A 53 -7.34 10.27 14.90
N GLU A 54 -7.61 9.45 15.90
CA GLU A 54 -8.94 9.32 16.52
C GLU A 54 -9.37 10.62 17.20
N GLU A 55 -8.46 11.27 17.94
CA GLU A 55 -8.72 12.55 18.62
C GLU A 55 -9.12 13.66 17.63
N VAL A 56 -8.51 13.70 16.45
CA VAL A 56 -8.84 14.70 15.42
C VAL A 56 -9.90 14.21 14.42
N GLY A 57 -10.50 13.07 14.64
CA GLY A 57 -11.63 12.54 13.84
C GLY A 57 -11.25 12.02 12.46
N ILE A 58 -9.98 11.64 12.22
CA ILE A 58 -9.52 11.04 10.96
C ILE A 58 -9.17 9.57 11.13
N SER A 59 -9.34 8.77 10.07
CA SER A 59 -8.97 7.36 10.11
C SER A 59 -7.45 7.20 9.96
N TYR A 60 -6.84 6.43 10.89
CA TYR A 60 -5.47 5.95 10.78
C TYR A 60 -5.39 4.73 9.88
N SER A 61 -4.33 4.62 9.10
CA SER A 61 -3.93 3.42 8.37
C SER A 61 -2.43 3.40 8.12
N THR A 62 -1.95 2.27 7.60
CA THR A 62 -0.52 2.07 7.31
C THR A 62 -0.34 1.16 6.10
N SER A 63 0.61 1.49 5.24
CA SER A 63 1.11 0.56 4.23
C SER A 63 2.08 -0.42 4.88
N VAL A 64 1.84 -1.72 4.74
CA VAL A 64 2.73 -2.78 5.24
C VAL A 64 3.49 -3.40 4.08
N TRP A 65 4.80 -3.62 4.27
CA TRP A 65 5.71 -4.02 3.20
C TRP A 65 6.22 -5.45 3.34
N ASP A 66 6.02 -6.06 4.51
CA ASP A 66 6.55 -7.37 4.89
C ASP A 66 5.63 -8.04 5.92
N MET A 67 5.90 -9.30 6.21
CA MET A 67 5.08 -10.11 7.11
C MET A 67 5.09 -9.60 8.55
N THR A 68 6.24 -9.17 9.03
CA THR A 68 6.37 -8.59 10.39
C THR A 68 5.52 -7.34 10.52
N SER A 69 5.64 -6.41 9.56
CA SER A 69 4.85 -5.19 9.53
C SER A 69 3.35 -5.46 9.42
N ALA A 70 2.94 -6.47 8.63
CA ALA A 70 1.54 -6.87 8.50
C ALA A 70 0.97 -7.35 9.84
N LYS A 71 1.71 -8.19 10.57
CA LYS A 71 1.31 -8.71 11.90
C LYS A 71 1.21 -7.59 12.94
N GLU A 72 2.22 -6.73 13.00
CA GLU A 72 2.28 -5.60 13.94
C GLU A 72 1.10 -4.64 13.72
N ILE A 73 0.85 -4.22 12.48
CA ILE A 73 -0.22 -3.27 12.18
C ILE A 73 -1.61 -3.90 12.30
N ALA A 74 -1.78 -5.18 11.91
CA ALA A 74 -3.05 -5.88 12.14
C ALA A 74 -3.40 -5.96 13.63
N GLY A 75 -2.40 -6.11 14.51
CA GLY A 75 -2.58 -6.07 15.97
C GLY A 75 -3.15 -4.75 16.50
N LEU A 76 -2.92 -3.63 15.81
CA LEU A 76 -3.49 -2.32 16.14
C LEU A 76 -4.94 -2.15 15.65
N LYS A 77 -5.45 -3.09 14.84
CA LYS A 77 -6.83 -3.12 14.32
C LYS A 77 -7.26 -1.80 13.65
N PRO A 78 -6.49 -1.26 12.68
CA PRO A 78 -6.95 -0.11 11.92
C PRO A 78 -8.19 -0.47 11.09
N LYS A 79 -8.94 0.51 10.58
CA LYS A 79 -10.09 0.26 9.68
C LYS A 79 -9.67 -0.40 8.38
N PHE A 80 -8.49 -0.07 7.87
CA PHE A 80 -7.93 -0.66 6.66
C PHE A 80 -6.41 -0.72 6.73
N ILE A 81 -5.84 -1.71 6.04
CA ILE A 81 -4.40 -1.88 5.81
C ILE A 81 -4.15 -1.73 4.32
N LYS A 82 -3.05 -1.05 3.96
CA LYS A 82 -2.62 -0.90 2.57
C LYS A 82 -1.49 -1.87 2.23
N ILE A 83 -1.62 -2.53 1.08
CA ILE A 83 -0.56 -3.29 0.44
C ILE A 83 -0.05 -2.47 -0.76
N PRO A 84 1.20 -1.98 -0.74
CA PRO A 84 1.75 -1.23 -1.86
C PRO A 84 2.05 -2.16 -3.04
N SER A 85 2.18 -1.57 -4.24
CA SER A 85 2.45 -2.31 -5.47
C SER A 85 3.66 -3.23 -5.39
N ALA A 86 4.70 -2.80 -4.68
CA ALA A 86 5.95 -3.58 -4.55
C ALA A 86 5.80 -4.90 -3.74
N CYS A 87 4.69 -5.07 -3.01
CA CYS A 87 4.46 -6.23 -2.14
C CYS A 87 3.15 -6.95 -2.48
N ASN A 88 2.48 -6.59 -3.56
CA ASN A 88 1.15 -7.11 -3.88
C ASN A 88 1.14 -8.60 -4.27
N THR A 89 2.28 -9.15 -4.68
CA THR A 89 2.47 -10.58 -4.96
C THR A 89 3.06 -11.36 -3.78
N HIS A 90 3.14 -10.77 -2.61
CA HIS A 90 3.55 -11.50 -1.39
C HIS A 90 2.39 -12.36 -0.88
N TYR A 91 2.05 -13.43 -1.61
CA TYR A 91 0.86 -14.26 -1.38
C TYR A 91 0.75 -14.80 0.04
N MET A 92 1.87 -15.16 0.69
CA MET A 92 1.85 -15.61 2.09
C MET A 92 1.37 -14.50 3.04
N MET A 93 1.77 -13.25 2.82
CA MET A 93 1.30 -12.12 3.61
C MET A 93 -0.17 -11.82 3.34
N LEU A 94 -0.60 -11.89 2.07
CA LEU A 94 -2.01 -11.71 1.70
C LEU A 94 -2.88 -12.79 2.35
N GLN A 95 -2.47 -14.06 2.31
CA GLN A 95 -3.17 -15.16 2.96
C GLN A 95 -3.24 -14.95 4.47
N TRP A 96 -2.11 -14.60 5.10
CA TRP A 96 -2.09 -14.34 6.54
C TRP A 96 -3.06 -13.21 6.94
N LEU A 97 -3.11 -12.12 6.15
CA LEU A 97 -4.07 -11.03 6.39
C LEU A 97 -5.52 -11.48 6.21
N CYS A 98 -5.82 -12.32 5.22
CA CYS A 98 -7.15 -12.90 5.08
C CYS A 98 -7.59 -13.69 6.31
N ASP A 99 -6.66 -14.43 6.91
CA ASP A 99 -6.94 -15.33 8.05
C ASP A 99 -6.99 -14.60 9.40
N ASN A 100 -6.27 -13.48 9.55
CA ASN A 100 -5.99 -12.87 10.86
C ASN A 100 -6.40 -11.41 11.01
N TYR A 101 -6.88 -10.76 9.94
CA TYR A 101 -7.27 -9.36 9.98
C TYR A 101 -8.67 -9.17 9.40
N GLU A 102 -9.59 -8.60 10.18
CA GLU A 102 -11.01 -8.46 9.80
C GLU A 102 -11.33 -7.18 9.03
N GLY A 103 -10.40 -6.20 9.01
CA GLY A 103 -10.61 -4.91 8.37
C GLY A 103 -10.47 -4.94 6.85
N GLU A 104 -10.72 -3.80 6.22
CA GLU A 104 -10.56 -3.62 4.78
C GLU A 104 -9.09 -3.73 4.36
N ILE A 105 -8.82 -4.39 3.24
CA ILE A 105 -7.50 -4.49 2.63
C ILE A 105 -7.51 -3.69 1.33
N GLN A 106 -6.63 -2.69 1.27
CA GLN A 106 -6.42 -1.85 0.10
C GLN A 106 -5.14 -2.26 -0.61
N LEU A 107 -5.19 -2.63 -1.90
CA LEU A 107 -4.07 -3.19 -2.64
C LEU A 107 -3.87 -2.46 -3.98
N SER A 108 -2.65 -2.04 -4.27
CA SER A 108 -2.31 -1.39 -5.54
C SER A 108 -1.77 -2.37 -6.57
N PHE A 109 -2.21 -2.24 -7.83
CA PHE A 109 -1.81 -3.08 -8.96
C PHE A 109 -0.72 -2.46 -9.86
N GLY A 110 0.11 -1.56 -9.32
CA GLY A 110 1.31 -1.13 -10.04
C GLY A 110 2.29 -2.29 -10.20
N MET A 111 2.99 -2.37 -11.34
CA MET A 111 3.97 -3.42 -11.66
C MET A 111 3.41 -4.84 -11.62
N THR A 112 2.12 -5.02 -11.87
CA THR A 112 1.41 -6.29 -11.77
C THR A 112 0.98 -6.77 -13.15
N THR A 113 1.18 -8.03 -13.45
CA THR A 113 0.64 -8.68 -14.66
C THR A 113 -0.84 -9.00 -14.50
N ARG A 114 -1.53 -9.30 -15.61
CA ARG A 114 -2.95 -9.71 -15.59
C ARG A 114 -3.19 -11.01 -14.84
N GLU A 115 -2.26 -11.93 -14.95
CA GLU A 115 -2.29 -13.23 -14.26
C GLU A 115 -2.12 -13.05 -12.75
N GLU A 116 -1.24 -12.16 -12.33
CA GLU A 116 -1.05 -11.81 -10.90
C GLU A 116 -2.28 -11.11 -10.34
N GLU A 117 -2.88 -10.14 -11.07
CA GLU A 117 -4.15 -9.50 -10.66
C GLU A 117 -5.23 -10.54 -10.39
N GLN A 118 -5.42 -11.48 -11.35
CA GLN A 118 -6.42 -12.56 -11.22
C GLN A 118 -6.12 -13.47 -10.03
N THR A 119 -4.85 -13.82 -9.84
CA THR A 119 -4.41 -14.67 -8.72
C THR A 119 -4.69 -14.00 -7.38
N ILE A 120 -4.39 -12.69 -7.27
CA ILE A 120 -4.65 -11.91 -6.05
C ILE A 120 -6.16 -11.88 -5.76
N VAL A 121 -6.99 -11.47 -6.73
CA VAL A 121 -8.44 -11.39 -6.51
C VAL A 121 -9.03 -12.76 -6.17
N LYS A 122 -8.59 -13.83 -6.84
CA LYS A 122 -9.01 -15.21 -6.58
C LYS A 122 -8.64 -15.64 -5.15
N LEU A 123 -7.45 -15.29 -4.66
CA LEU A 123 -7.04 -15.57 -3.28
C LEU A 123 -8.05 -14.97 -2.28
N PHE A 124 -8.44 -13.71 -2.48
CA PHE A 124 -9.44 -13.08 -1.61
C PHE A 124 -10.84 -13.69 -1.75
N GLU A 125 -11.24 -14.13 -2.94
CA GLU A 125 -12.50 -14.82 -3.16
C GLU A 125 -12.54 -16.18 -2.45
N GLU A 126 -11.49 -16.98 -2.58
CA GLU A 126 -11.37 -18.30 -1.96
C GLU A 126 -11.37 -18.22 -0.42
N ASN A 127 -10.94 -17.10 0.15
CA ASN A 127 -10.98 -16.82 1.59
C ASN A 127 -12.28 -16.10 2.04
N GLY A 128 -13.23 -15.85 1.14
CA GLY A 128 -14.47 -15.11 1.46
C GLY A 128 -14.26 -13.63 1.79
N ARG A 129 -13.08 -13.05 1.44
CA ARG A 129 -12.66 -11.69 1.78
C ARG A 129 -12.67 -10.71 0.59
N ALA A 130 -13.19 -11.13 -0.57
CA ALA A 130 -13.22 -10.27 -1.75
C ALA A 130 -14.02 -8.96 -1.54
N LYS A 131 -15.06 -8.98 -0.71
CA LYS A 131 -15.85 -7.79 -0.37
C LYS A 131 -15.20 -6.87 0.67
N ASP A 132 -14.04 -7.24 1.17
CA ASP A 132 -13.18 -6.37 1.99
C ASP A 132 -11.98 -5.85 1.20
N LEU A 133 -11.80 -6.30 -0.05
CA LEU A 133 -10.69 -5.90 -0.92
C LEU A 133 -11.04 -4.66 -1.75
N VAL A 134 -10.22 -3.61 -1.63
CA VAL A 134 -10.19 -2.46 -2.55
C VAL A 134 -8.94 -2.57 -3.42
N ILE A 135 -9.09 -2.52 -4.74
CA ILE A 135 -7.96 -2.54 -5.66
C ILE A 135 -7.77 -1.17 -6.32
N PHE A 136 -6.51 -0.76 -6.47
CA PHE A 136 -6.16 0.55 -7.02
C PHE A 136 -5.45 0.40 -8.37
N ASN A 137 -5.95 1.12 -9.37
CA ASN A 137 -5.12 1.47 -10.50
C ASN A 137 -3.95 2.33 -10.02
N CYS A 138 -2.73 1.92 -10.35
CA CYS A 138 -1.50 2.58 -9.91
C CYS A 138 -0.41 2.43 -10.97
N THR A 139 0.28 3.52 -11.27
CA THR A 139 1.54 3.49 -12.01
C THR A 139 2.67 3.81 -11.03
N SER A 140 3.65 2.91 -10.95
CA SER A 140 4.81 3.06 -10.05
C SER A 140 5.85 3.97 -10.70
N GLY A 141 5.89 5.22 -10.25
CA GLY A 141 6.83 6.25 -10.67
C GLY A 141 6.65 7.50 -9.79
N TYR A 142 7.73 8.27 -9.56
CA TYR A 142 7.73 9.40 -8.63
C TYR A 142 8.54 10.58 -9.16
N PRO A 143 7.91 11.61 -9.78
CA PRO A 143 6.50 11.65 -10.20
C PRO A 143 6.24 10.84 -11.48
N VAL A 144 4.96 10.47 -11.71
CA VAL A 144 4.53 9.85 -12.97
C VAL A 144 4.20 10.94 -13.99
N PRO A 145 4.83 10.94 -15.19
CA PRO A 145 4.42 11.82 -16.28
C PRO A 145 2.98 11.51 -16.72
N PHE A 146 2.23 12.53 -17.15
CA PHE A 146 0.82 12.34 -17.54
C PHE A 146 0.59 11.27 -18.62
N ARG A 147 1.51 11.13 -19.57
CA ARG A 147 1.45 10.10 -20.63
C ARG A 147 1.51 8.68 -20.10
N ASP A 148 2.08 8.47 -18.90
CA ASP A 148 2.34 7.16 -18.31
C ASP A 148 1.34 6.80 -17.18
N VAL A 149 0.34 7.67 -16.92
CA VAL A 149 -0.63 7.45 -15.82
C VAL A 149 -1.55 6.26 -16.08
N CYS A 150 -1.76 5.86 -17.33
CA CYS A 150 -2.61 4.72 -17.71
C CYS A 150 -4.03 4.79 -17.10
N LEU A 151 -4.66 5.97 -17.12
CA LEU A 151 -5.89 6.23 -16.39
C LEU A 151 -7.08 5.36 -16.85
N LEU A 152 -7.11 4.98 -18.13
CA LEU A 152 -8.18 4.12 -18.70
C LEU A 152 -8.17 2.69 -18.13
N GLU A 153 -7.11 2.28 -17.44
CA GLU A 153 -7.08 1.01 -16.69
C GLU A 153 -8.18 0.93 -15.63
N ILE A 154 -8.67 2.08 -15.12
CA ILE A 154 -9.82 2.12 -14.21
C ILE A 154 -11.03 1.46 -14.84
N ASN A 155 -11.32 1.75 -16.11
CA ASN A 155 -12.46 1.14 -16.81
C ASN A 155 -12.32 -0.37 -16.90
N ARG A 156 -11.13 -0.86 -17.28
CA ARG A 156 -10.85 -2.29 -17.34
C ARG A 156 -10.99 -2.98 -15.99
N LEU A 157 -10.41 -2.38 -14.93
CA LEU A 157 -10.54 -2.94 -13.58
C LEU A 157 -11.99 -2.99 -13.14
N ARG A 158 -12.80 -1.99 -13.49
CA ARG A 158 -14.23 -1.98 -13.20
C ARG A 158 -14.95 -3.09 -13.94
N GLU A 159 -14.74 -3.23 -15.25
CA GLU A 159 -15.35 -4.30 -16.06
C GLU A 159 -15.04 -5.69 -15.50
N MET A 160 -13.80 -5.92 -15.08
CA MET A 160 -13.36 -7.23 -14.60
C MET A 160 -13.70 -7.52 -13.14
N TYR A 161 -13.69 -6.51 -12.28
CA TYR A 161 -13.64 -6.75 -10.83
C TYR A 161 -14.68 -5.98 -10.00
N GLU A 162 -15.40 -4.96 -10.52
CA GLU A 162 -16.30 -4.10 -9.74
C GLU A 162 -17.36 -4.91 -8.96
N ASN A 163 -17.89 -5.97 -9.57
CA ASN A 163 -18.87 -6.85 -8.92
C ASN A 163 -18.22 -7.92 -8.01
N ARG A 164 -16.90 -8.06 -8.03
CA ARG A 164 -16.16 -9.11 -7.32
C ARG A 164 -15.49 -8.58 -6.05
N VAL A 165 -14.99 -7.36 -6.07
CA VAL A 165 -14.30 -6.70 -4.96
C VAL A 165 -15.19 -5.65 -4.28
N LYS A 166 -14.69 -4.99 -3.25
CA LYS A 166 -15.40 -3.91 -2.54
C LYS A 166 -15.49 -2.64 -3.37
N ALA A 167 -14.36 -2.22 -3.94
CA ALA A 167 -14.28 -0.97 -4.69
C ALA A 167 -13.04 -0.92 -5.60
N ILE A 168 -13.09 -0.03 -6.60
CA ILE A 168 -11.95 0.33 -7.44
C ILE A 168 -11.50 1.73 -7.07
N GLY A 169 -10.21 1.91 -6.82
CA GLY A 169 -9.57 3.17 -6.48
C GLY A 169 -8.50 3.59 -7.49
N PHE A 170 -7.95 4.76 -7.27
CA PHE A 170 -6.81 5.30 -8.00
C PHE A 170 -5.73 5.76 -7.03
N SER A 171 -4.50 5.25 -7.17
CA SER A 171 -3.32 5.65 -6.41
C SER A 171 -2.40 6.44 -7.33
N GLY A 172 -2.39 7.77 -7.16
CA GLY A 172 -1.76 8.71 -8.08
C GLY A 172 -0.44 9.28 -7.57
N HIS A 173 0.59 9.28 -8.43
CA HIS A 173 1.92 9.84 -8.16
C HIS A 173 2.29 10.96 -9.16
N HIS A 174 1.31 11.49 -9.87
CA HIS A 174 1.45 12.63 -10.79
C HIS A 174 1.45 13.96 -10.03
N LEU A 175 1.81 15.05 -10.71
CA LEU A 175 1.73 16.40 -10.16
C LEU A 175 0.35 17.03 -10.42
N GLY A 176 -0.12 17.84 -9.48
CA GLY A 176 -1.43 18.50 -9.57
C GLY A 176 -2.61 17.56 -9.27
N ILE A 177 -3.83 18.02 -9.52
CA ILE A 177 -5.08 17.32 -9.16
C ILE A 177 -5.96 16.92 -10.36
N ALA A 178 -5.59 17.34 -11.58
CA ALA A 178 -6.43 17.12 -12.76
C ALA A 178 -6.69 15.63 -13.05
N VAL A 179 -5.68 14.80 -12.84
CA VAL A 179 -5.80 13.35 -13.03
C VAL A 179 -6.69 12.71 -11.97
N ASP A 180 -6.69 13.23 -10.73
CA ASP A 180 -7.56 12.73 -9.67
C ASP A 180 -9.04 12.98 -9.99
N VAL A 181 -9.35 14.18 -10.52
CA VAL A 181 -10.71 14.52 -10.99
C VAL A 181 -11.12 13.61 -12.15
N ALA A 182 -10.22 13.36 -13.11
CA ALA A 182 -10.47 12.45 -14.20
C ALA A 182 -10.66 10.99 -13.72
N ALA A 183 -9.84 10.52 -12.76
CA ALA A 183 -9.99 9.20 -12.16
C ALA A 183 -11.36 9.03 -11.46
N TYR A 184 -11.79 10.04 -10.71
CA TYR A 184 -13.11 10.07 -10.09
C TYR A 184 -14.22 9.99 -11.16
N THR A 185 -14.11 10.76 -12.23
CA THR A 185 -15.07 10.76 -13.35
C THR A 185 -15.14 9.39 -14.04
N LEU A 186 -14.02 8.64 -14.11
CA LEU A 186 -13.97 7.28 -14.64
C LEU A 186 -14.49 6.23 -13.63
N GLY A 187 -14.86 6.64 -12.42
CA GLY A 187 -15.51 5.78 -11.43
C GLY A 187 -14.57 5.24 -10.35
N ALA A 188 -13.37 5.81 -10.18
CA ALA A 188 -12.58 5.53 -8.99
C ALA A 188 -13.28 6.10 -7.75
N SER A 189 -13.65 5.25 -6.80
CA SER A 189 -14.38 5.64 -5.59
C SER A 189 -13.47 6.07 -4.44
N ILE A 190 -12.18 5.74 -4.52
CA ILE A 190 -11.15 6.10 -3.54
C ILE A 190 -9.94 6.67 -4.27
N ILE A 191 -9.47 7.83 -3.84
CA ILE A 191 -8.26 8.46 -4.38
C ILE A 191 -7.18 8.45 -3.30
N GLU A 192 -6.01 7.95 -3.64
CA GLU A 192 -4.83 7.91 -2.77
C GLU A 192 -3.75 8.84 -3.33
N ARG A 193 -3.21 9.71 -2.49
CA ARG A 193 -2.12 10.63 -2.83
C ARG A 193 -1.11 10.75 -1.70
N HIS A 194 0.14 11.04 -2.09
CA HIS A 194 1.12 11.51 -1.12
C HIS A 194 0.75 12.90 -0.63
N TYR A 195 0.90 13.10 0.67
CA TYR A 195 0.77 14.38 1.35
C TYR A 195 2.15 14.77 1.91
N THR A 196 2.56 15.98 1.65
CA THR A 196 3.83 16.56 2.13
C THR A 196 3.58 17.88 2.83
#